data_92a61465bdffd5f346efd1221fea88e8
#
_entry.id   92a61465bdffd5f346efd1221fea88e8
#
_cell.length_a   1.000
_cell.length_b   1.000
_cell.length_c   1.000
_cell.angle_alpha   90.00
_cell.angle_beta   90.00
_cell.angle_gamma   90.00
#
_symmetry.space_group_name_H-M   'P 1'
#
loop_
_entity.id
_entity.type
_entity.pdbx_description
1 polymer ?
#
loop_
_entity_poly.entity_id
_entity_poly.type
_entity_poly.pdbx_seq_one_letter_code
_entity_poly.pdbx_strand_id
1 'polypeptide(L)'
;MTGYDHIVRAIGVFEDSLVSPSGDAPIQTVAELARRTGYSVHHFTRLFSAVTGTPPKEYMLGRILTEAARAVIGTDEPLRRIAMRAGFQDYETFSRAFRRRFGVAPIRVRESGRMPSDGMRRASPARPRVERAVAEPETVGMDEFHLAGLAFFVEEGTPGFHRHWESFMQVQDRIRARIQPESFCQLSSWPETEALAGLAILCGLRVEEGVEQEPLFTTRTIPAATYLRFVHPGDIVTIHDTYEFIYRDYLASHDVRSATSWEFQQYTDAGATEIFIPIDVRT
;
A
#
# COMPACT_ATOMS: atom_id res chain seq x y z
N MET A 1 9.73 17.37 -6.79
CA MET A 1 8.56 17.32 -5.86
C MET A 1 8.69 16.04 -5.08
N THR A 2 8.79 16.09 -3.76
CA THR A 2 9.04 14.92 -2.91
C THR A 2 7.81 14.01 -2.78
N GLY A 3 8.00 12.80 -2.27
CA GLY A 3 6.87 11.90 -1.96
C GLY A 3 5.88 12.55 -0.99
N TYR A 4 6.39 13.28 0.01
CA TYR A 4 5.56 14.09 0.92
C TYR A 4 4.68 15.10 0.16
N ASP A 5 5.26 15.85 -0.80
CA ASP A 5 4.51 16.83 -1.57
C ASP A 5 3.41 16.17 -2.42
N HIS A 6 3.67 14.96 -2.94
CA HIS A 6 2.66 14.18 -3.66
C HIS A 6 1.49 13.77 -2.75
N ILE A 7 1.76 13.34 -1.52
CA ILE A 7 0.70 13.00 -0.56
C ILE A 7 -0.09 14.24 -0.14
N VAL A 8 0.57 15.36 0.15
CA VAL A 8 -0.10 16.64 0.46
C VAL A 8 -1.03 17.06 -0.67
N ARG A 9 -0.55 16.97 -1.93
CA ARG A 9 -1.36 17.27 -3.11
C ARG A 9 -2.53 16.29 -3.26
N ALA A 10 -2.32 15.00 -3.05
CA ALA A 10 -3.39 14.00 -3.12
C ALA A 10 -4.50 14.29 -2.09
N ILE A 11 -4.12 14.62 -0.86
CA ILE A 11 -5.06 15.05 0.18
C ILE A 11 -5.84 16.27 -0.29
N GLY A 12 -5.17 17.29 -0.85
CA GLY A 12 -5.84 18.48 -1.40
C GLY A 12 -6.89 18.12 -2.46
N VAL A 13 -6.50 17.36 -3.47
CA VAL A 13 -7.39 16.90 -4.55
C VAL A 13 -8.60 16.11 -4.01
N PHE A 14 -8.38 15.25 -3.04
CA PHE A 14 -9.46 14.50 -2.40
C PHE A 14 -10.40 15.42 -1.61
N GLU A 15 -9.86 16.31 -0.77
CA GLU A 15 -10.67 17.27 0.02
C GLU A 15 -11.49 18.22 -0.86
N ASP A 16 -10.91 18.68 -1.96
CA ASP A 16 -11.62 19.52 -2.94
C ASP A 16 -12.78 18.73 -3.58
N SER A 17 -12.64 17.43 -3.78
CA SER A 17 -13.72 16.59 -4.31
C SER A 17 -14.89 16.43 -3.34
N LEU A 18 -14.66 16.54 -2.01
CA LEU A 18 -15.72 16.47 -1.00
C LEU A 18 -16.68 17.67 -1.03
N VAL A 19 -16.18 18.82 -1.49
CA VAL A 19 -16.91 20.09 -1.48
C VAL A 19 -17.21 20.61 -2.89
N SER A 20 -17.09 19.72 -3.90
CA SER A 20 -17.27 20.11 -5.30
C SER A 20 -18.63 20.75 -5.57
N PRO A 21 -18.69 21.94 -6.16
CA PRO A 21 -19.94 22.62 -6.51
C PRO A 21 -20.74 21.88 -7.60
N SER A 22 -20.10 21.00 -8.40
CA SER A 22 -20.76 20.25 -9.46
C SER A 22 -21.76 19.20 -8.95
N GLY A 23 -21.71 18.88 -7.65
CA GLY A 23 -22.57 17.86 -7.06
C GLY A 23 -22.18 16.43 -7.42
N ASP A 24 -21.03 16.25 -8.06
CA ASP A 24 -20.46 14.92 -8.35
C ASP A 24 -20.08 14.22 -7.05
N ALA A 25 -20.12 12.88 -7.09
CA ALA A 25 -19.65 12.09 -5.96
C ALA A 25 -18.14 12.33 -5.74
N PRO A 26 -17.67 12.38 -4.49
CA PRO A 26 -16.26 12.53 -4.20
C PRO A 26 -15.46 11.35 -4.73
N ILE A 27 -14.13 11.50 -4.79
CA ILE A 27 -13.24 10.36 -5.12
C ILE A 27 -13.49 9.23 -4.12
N GLN A 28 -13.82 8.03 -4.64
CA GLN A 28 -14.27 6.91 -3.82
C GLN A 28 -13.17 5.86 -3.58
N THR A 29 -12.16 5.78 -4.45
CA THR A 29 -11.19 4.70 -4.42
C THR A 29 -9.75 5.19 -4.23
N VAL A 30 -8.98 4.42 -3.47
CA VAL A 30 -7.54 4.66 -3.31
C VAL A 30 -6.83 4.55 -4.66
N ALA A 31 -7.28 3.62 -5.52
CA ALA A 31 -6.70 3.41 -6.86
C ALA A 31 -6.81 4.68 -7.73
N GLU A 32 -7.94 5.37 -7.69
CA GLU A 32 -8.11 6.63 -8.42
C GLU A 32 -7.16 7.71 -7.89
N LEU A 33 -7.02 7.81 -6.57
CA LEU A 33 -6.15 8.80 -5.93
C LEU A 33 -4.67 8.51 -6.20
N ALA A 34 -4.27 7.24 -6.12
CA ALA A 34 -2.90 6.79 -6.42
C ALA A 34 -2.52 7.09 -7.88
N ARG A 35 -3.39 6.77 -8.83
CA ARG A 35 -3.16 7.05 -10.25
C ARG A 35 -2.90 8.54 -10.52
N ARG A 36 -3.58 9.45 -9.81
CA ARG A 36 -3.37 10.91 -9.96
C ARG A 36 -2.00 11.38 -9.48
N THR A 37 -1.32 10.57 -8.67
CA THR A 37 0.02 10.85 -8.15
C THR A 37 1.13 10.11 -8.90
N GLY A 38 0.77 9.14 -9.75
CA GLY A 38 1.71 8.30 -10.50
C GLY A 38 2.35 7.20 -9.65
N TYR A 39 1.73 6.83 -8.52
CA TYR A 39 2.11 5.67 -7.72
C TYR A 39 1.20 4.48 -8.00
N SER A 40 1.73 3.25 -7.82
CA SER A 40 0.88 2.08 -7.66
C SER A 40 0.03 2.21 -6.39
N VAL A 41 -1.10 1.49 -6.32
CA VAL A 41 -1.98 1.51 -5.14
C VAL A 41 -1.22 1.12 -3.88
N HIS A 42 -0.33 0.12 -3.98
CA HIS A 42 0.48 -0.35 -2.87
C HIS A 42 1.43 0.73 -2.33
N HIS A 43 2.29 1.28 -3.20
CA HIS A 43 3.24 2.32 -2.79
C HIS A 43 2.54 3.58 -2.28
N PHE A 44 1.45 3.99 -2.94
CA PHE A 44 0.63 5.09 -2.47
C PHE A 44 0.09 4.83 -1.06
N THR A 45 -0.47 3.65 -0.81
CA THR A 45 -1.04 3.29 0.49
C THR A 45 0.00 3.32 1.60
N ARG A 46 1.18 2.74 1.35
CA ARG A 46 2.27 2.75 2.34
C ARG A 46 2.79 4.15 2.60
N LEU A 47 3.07 4.91 1.54
CA LEU A 47 3.57 6.28 1.68
C LEU A 47 2.53 7.19 2.35
N PHE A 48 1.27 7.09 1.96
CA PHE A 48 0.17 7.85 2.57
C PHE A 48 0.06 7.54 4.08
N SER A 49 0.03 6.26 4.44
CA SER A 49 -0.06 5.82 5.84
C SER A 49 1.14 6.30 6.67
N ALA A 50 2.35 6.20 6.11
CA ALA A 50 3.57 6.65 6.76
C ALA A 50 3.59 8.17 7.03
N VAL A 51 3.06 8.97 6.08
CA VAL A 51 3.04 10.44 6.17
C VAL A 51 1.89 10.96 7.02
N THR A 52 0.73 10.27 7.02
CA THR A 52 -0.49 10.74 7.71
C THR A 52 -0.80 10.01 9.00
N GLY A 53 -0.19 8.85 9.25
CA GLY A 53 -0.51 7.97 10.37
C GLY A 53 -1.84 7.22 10.23
N THR A 54 -2.50 7.27 9.04
CA THR A 54 -3.81 6.67 8.81
C THR A 54 -3.85 6.05 7.40
N PRO A 55 -4.36 4.82 7.23
CA PRO A 55 -4.54 4.23 5.91
C PRO A 55 -5.45 5.08 5.01
N PRO A 56 -5.13 5.23 3.70
CA PRO A 56 -5.87 6.14 2.82
C PRO A 56 -7.36 5.77 2.70
N LYS A 57 -7.71 4.50 2.67
CA LYS A 57 -9.10 4.04 2.61
C LYS A 57 -9.90 4.46 3.86
N GLU A 58 -9.29 4.30 5.03
CA GLU A 58 -9.91 4.73 6.30
C GLU A 58 -10.06 6.24 6.34
N TYR A 59 -9.02 6.98 5.93
CA TYR A 59 -9.04 8.43 5.84
C TYR A 59 -10.17 8.91 4.92
N MET A 60 -10.22 8.42 3.69
CA MET A 60 -11.21 8.82 2.69
C MET A 60 -12.64 8.56 3.20
N LEU A 61 -12.94 7.35 3.66
CA LEU A 61 -14.26 7.00 4.19
C LEU A 61 -14.63 7.87 5.40
N GLY A 62 -13.71 8.07 6.32
CA GLY A 62 -13.93 8.89 7.51
C GLY A 62 -14.24 10.35 7.17
N ARG A 63 -13.55 10.91 6.18
CA ARG A 63 -13.80 12.27 5.69
C ARG A 63 -15.14 12.40 4.97
N ILE A 64 -15.45 11.47 4.06
CA ILE A 64 -16.75 11.41 3.36
C ILE A 64 -17.90 11.39 4.37
N LEU A 65 -17.84 10.50 5.36
CA LEU A 65 -18.87 10.39 6.38
C LEU A 65 -18.96 11.65 7.27
N THR A 66 -17.82 12.31 7.52
CA THR A 66 -17.79 13.56 8.30
C THR A 66 -18.47 14.70 7.54
N GLU A 67 -18.20 14.85 6.24
CA GLU A 67 -18.89 15.84 5.41
C GLU A 67 -20.39 15.52 5.26
N ALA A 68 -20.74 14.22 5.12
CA ALA A 68 -22.14 13.80 5.12
C ALA A 68 -22.84 14.14 6.45
N ALA A 69 -22.17 13.98 7.60
CA ALA A 69 -22.73 14.37 8.91
C ALA A 69 -22.99 15.89 8.99
N ARG A 70 -22.09 16.70 8.43
CA ARG A 70 -22.33 18.16 8.33
C ARG A 70 -23.57 18.48 7.49
N ALA A 71 -23.74 17.80 6.35
CA ALA A 71 -24.92 17.97 5.51
C ALA A 71 -26.21 17.49 6.20
N VAL A 72 -26.14 16.37 6.96
CA VAL A 72 -27.25 15.84 7.76
C VAL A 72 -27.76 16.88 8.76
N ILE A 73 -26.88 17.65 9.38
CA ILE A 73 -27.23 18.69 10.37
C ILE A 73 -27.59 20.02 9.70
N GLY A 74 -26.82 20.41 8.70
CA GLY A 74 -26.89 21.76 8.13
C GLY A 74 -27.93 21.96 7.04
N THR A 75 -28.65 20.90 6.62
CA THR A 75 -29.64 20.97 5.54
C THR A 75 -30.88 20.12 5.81
N ASP A 76 -32.00 20.47 5.17
CA ASP A 76 -33.23 19.67 5.16
C ASP A 76 -33.24 18.61 4.03
N GLU A 77 -32.11 18.43 3.34
CA GLU A 77 -31.99 17.47 2.24
C GLU A 77 -32.33 16.05 2.72
N PRO A 78 -33.13 15.27 1.95
CA PRO A 78 -33.42 13.88 2.31
C PRO A 78 -32.17 13.06 2.55
N LEU A 79 -32.12 12.27 3.63
CA LEU A 79 -30.95 11.45 4.00
C LEU A 79 -30.48 10.53 2.88
N ARG A 80 -31.43 10.01 2.08
CA ARG A 80 -31.12 9.18 0.91
C ARG A 80 -30.32 9.99 -0.13
N ARG A 81 -30.65 11.26 -0.35
CA ARG A 81 -29.94 12.12 -1.29
C ARG A 81 -28.53 12.45 -0.78
N ILE A 82 -28.39 12.72 0.51
CA ILE A 82 -27.08 12.90 1.16
C ILE A 82 -26.21 11.65 0.98
N ALA A 83 -26.79 10.46 1.18
CA ALA A 83 -26.09 9.17 0.97
C ALA A 83 -25.59 9.02 -0.48
N MET A 84 -26.44 9.32 -1.46
CA MET A 84 -26.05 9.23 -2.89
C MET A 84 -24.96 10.24 -3.25
N ARG A 85 -25.06 11.48 -2.76
CA ARG A 85 -24.04 12.51 -2.96
C ARG A 85 -22.72 12.13 -2.28
N ALA A 86 -22.75 11.44 -1.15
CA ALA A 86 -21.58 10.87 -0.50
C ALA A 86 -20.98 9.64 -1.23
N GLY A 87 -21.55 9.26 -2.38
CA GLY A 87 -21.07 8.16 -3.23
C GLY A 87 -21.58 6.77 -2.84
N PHE A 88 -22.57 6.67 -1.95
CA PHE A 88 -23.16 5.37 -1.61
C PHE A 88 -24.28 5.02 -2.59
N GLN A 89 -24.40 3.76 -2.96
CA GLN A 89 -25.41 3.28 -3.89
C GLN A 89 -26.83 3.27 -3.26
N ASP A 90 -26.89 3.07 -1.95
CA ASP A 90 -28.15 3.04 -1.20
C ASP A 90 -28.01 3.62 0.20
N TYR A 91 -29.16 3.99 0.79
CA TYR A 91 -29.20 4.56 2.12
C TYR A 91 -28.82 3.57 3.23
N GLU A 92 -29.09 2.29 3.04
CA GLU A 92 -28.84 1.27 4.07
C GLU A 92 -27.34 1.06 4.26
N THR A 93 -26.59 0.96 3.15
CA THR A 93 -25.12 0.87 3.17
C THR A 93 -24.48 2.12 3.79
N PHE A 94 -24.98 3.31 3.41
CA PHE A 94 -24.58 4.57 4.06
C PHE A 94 -24.85 4.56 5.56
N SER A 95 -26.09 4.21 5.96
CA SER A 95 -26.51 4.23 7.37
C SER A 95 -25.69 3.27 8.23
N ARG A 96 -25.35 2.08 7.68
CA ARG A 96 -24.46 1.12 8.36
C ARG A 96 -23.05 1.65 8.53
N ALA A 97 -22.46 2.21 7.47
CA ALA A 97 -21.13 2.81 7.52
C ALA A 97 -21.09 4.00 8.49
N PHE A 98 -22.09 4.85 8.44
CA PHE A 98 -22.24 6.02 9.32
C PHE A 98 -22.36 5.60 10.79
N ARG A 99 -23.22 4.60 11.09
CA ARG A 99 -23.39 4.08 12.45
C ARG A 99 -22.13 3.39 12.96
N ARG A 100 -21.42 2.65 12.09
CA ARG A 100 -20.14 2.03 12.47
C ARG A 100 -19.10 3.08 12.82
N ARG A 101 -19.09 4.22 12.11
CA ARG A 101 -18.14 5.31 12.34
C ARG A 101 -18.45 6.13 13.56
N PHE A 102 -19.72 6.50 13.75
CA PHE A 102 -20.14 7.48 14.76
C PHE A 102 -20.94 6.87 15.94
N GLY A 103 -21.20 5.57 15.94
CA GLY A 103 -22.00 4.91 16.98
C GLY A 103 -23.49 5.23 16.91
N VAL A 104 -23.91 6.14 16.03
CA VAL A 104 -25.29 6.67 15.97
C VAL A 104 -25.78 6.74 14.52
N ALA A 105 -27.11 6.52 14.32
CA ALA A 105 -27.69 6.60 12.98
C ALA A 105 -27.82 8.03 12.47
N PRO A 106 -27.77 8.27 11.13
CA PRO A 106 -27.89 9.61 10.55
C PRO A 106 -29.11 10.39 10.99
N ILE A 107 -30.27 9.74 11.08
CA ILE A 107 -31.53 10.37 11.52
C ILE A 107 -31.41 10.94 12.94
N ARG A 108 -30.73 10.23 13.85
CA ARG A 108 -30.54 10.68 15.22
C ARG A 108 -29.59 11.87 15.31
N VAL A 109 -28.61 11.94 14.42
CA VAL A 109 -27.74 13.11 14.30
C VAL A 109 -28.51 14.31 13.82
N ARG A 110 -29.43 14.15 12.87
CA ARG A 110 -30.35 15.21 12.42
C ARG A 110 -31.25 15.72 13.54
N GLU A 111 -31.90 14.81 14.27
CA GLU A 111 -32.77 15.13 15.39
C GLU A 111 -32.04 15.88 16.51
N SER A 112 -30.80 15.51 16.80
CA SER A 112 -30.01 16.14 17.85
C SER A 112 -29.39 17.46 17.44
N GLY A 113 -29.20 17.70 16.14
CA GLY A 113 -28.47 18.87 15.61
C GLY A 113 -27.02 18.96 16.05
N ARG A 114 -26.44 17.86 16.56
CA ARG A 114 -25.07 17.85 17.11
C ARG A 114 -24.15 16.99 16.27
N MET A 115 -22.94 17.55 15.99
CA MET A 115 -21.90 16.80 15.30
C MET A 115 -21.39 15.66 16.17
N PRO A 116 -21.27 14.43 15.63
CA PRO A 116 -20.66 13.32 16.35
C PRO A 116 -19.20 13.62 16.74
N SER A 117 -18.77 13.11 17.90
CA SER A 117 -17.43 13.36 18.46
C SER A 117 -16.29 12.80 17.59
N ASP A 118 -16.55 11.71 16.88
CA ASP A 118 -15.54 10.95 16.13
C ASP A 118 -15.41 11.40 14.65
N GLY A 119 -15.74 12.66 14.37
CA GLY A 119 -15.52 13.24 13.05
C GLY A 119 -14.04 13.24 12.66
N MET A 120 -13.72 12.72 11.47
CA MET A 120 -12.36 12.74 10.97
C MET A 120 -12.00 14.13 10.47
N ARG A 121 -10.93 14.68 11.00
CA ARG A 121 -10.36 15.94 10.54
C ARG A 121 -9.55 15.73 9.27
N ARG A 122 -9.35 16.81 8.50
CA ARG A 122 -8.37 16.81 7.43
C ARG A 122 -7.01 16.41 7.99
N ALA A 123 -6.32 15.49 7.31
CA ALA A 123 -4.99 15.08 7.72
C ALA A 123 -4.04 16.27 7.71
N SER A 124 -3.18 16.33 8.73
CA SER A 124 -2.04 17.23 8.78
C SER A 124 -0.78 16.37 8.66
N PRO A 125 -0.27 16.17 7.43
CA PRO A 125 0.86 15.31 7.20
C PRO A 125 2.09 15.74 8.02
N ALA A 126 2.75 14.77 8.66
CA ALA A 126 4.02 15.01 9.34
C ALA A 126 5.15 15.03 8.31
N ARG A 127 6.05 16.01 8.41
CA ARG A 127 7.26 16.00 7.59
C ARG A 127 8.16 14.84 8.02
N PRO A 128 8.85 14.19 7.06
CA PRO A 128 9.79 13.13 7.35
C PRO A 128 10.81 13.57 8.39
N ARG A 129 11.13 12.68 9.33
CA ARG A 129 12.25 12.87 10.25
C ARG A 129 13.44 12.16 9.65
N VAL A 130 14.55 12.87 9.48
CA VAL A 130 15.79 12.27 8.99
C VAL A 130 16.55 11.67 10.18
N GLU A 131 16.02 10.63 10.79
CA GLU A 131 16.77 9.79 11.72
C GLU A 131 17.36 8.61 10.92
N ARG A 132 18.68 8.58 10.79
CA ARG A 132 19.41 7.59 9.98
C ARG A 132 19.69 6.33 10.80
N ALA A 133 18.74 5.40 10.83
CA ALA A 133 18.99 4.04 11.30
C ALA A 133 19.45 3.10 10.17
N VAL A 134 19.15 3.44 8.91
CA VAL A 134 19.45 2.65 7.71
C VAL A 134 20.35 3.46 6.79
N ALA A 135 21.30 2.81 6.13
CA ALA A 135 22.15 3.46 5.14
C ALA A 135 21.34 3.97 3.94
N GLU A 136 21.85 5.03 3.29
CA GLU A 136 21.26 5.52 2.04
C GLU A 136 21.23 4.37 1.01
N PRO A 137 20.13 4.21 0.24
CA PRO A 137 20.06 3.17 -0.77
C PRO A 137 20.96 3.46 -1.95
N GLU A 138 21.36 2.40 -2.63
CA GLU A 138 22.00 2.49 -3.92
C GLU A 138 20.96 2.39 -5.04
N THR A 139 21.17 3.16 -6.11
CA THR A 139 20.41 2.98 -7.35
C THR A 139 21.12 1.94 -8.21
N VAL A 140 20.47 0.82 -8.48
CA VAL A 140 21.04 -0.29 -9.25
C VAL A 140 20.15 -0.66 -10.44
N GLY A 141 20.76 -0.87 -11.60
CA GLY A 141 20.11 -1.50 -12.76
C GLY A 141 20.23 -3.02 -12.63
N MET A 142 19.16 -3.73 -12.90
CA MET A 142 19.19 -5.20 -12.97
C MET A 142 18.56 -5.66 -14.28
N ASP A 143 19.21 -6.62 -14.92
CA ASP A 143 18.63 -7.32 -16.06
C ASP A 143 17.46 -8.21 -15.65
N GLU A 144 16.66 -8.62 -16.63
CA GLU A 144 15.59 -9.58 -16.42
C GLU A 144 16.15 -10.88 -15.81
N PHE A 145 15.41 -11.44 -14.85
CA PHE A 145 15.76 -12.72 -14.25
C PHE A 145 14.51 -13.54 -13.87
N HIS A 146 14.70 -14.83 -13.65
CA HIS A 146 13.62 -15.76 -13.37
C HIS A 146 13.74 -16.30 -11.95
N LEU A 147 12.59 -16.41 -11.28
CA LEU A 147 12.44 -17.01 -9.96
C LEU A 147 11.58 -18.27 -10.07
N ALA A 148 11.96 -19.33 -9.37
CA ALA A 148 11.11 -20.48 -9.15
C ALA A 148 10.98 -20.73 -7.64
N GLY A 149 9.75 -21.02 -7.17
CA GLY A 149 9.51 -21.22 -5.76
C GLY A 149 8.07 -21.54 -5.40
N LEU A 150 7.75 -21.49 -4.11
CA LEU A 150 6.40 -21.65 -3.61
C LEU A 150 5.68 -20.29 -3.52
N ALA A 151 4.51 -20.21 -4.11
CA ALA A 151 3.65 -19.05 -4.04
C ALA A 151 2.56 -19.21 -2.97
N PHE A 152 2.34 -18.16 -2.20
CA PHE A 152 1.32 -18.11 -1.14
C PHE A 152 0.54 -16.81 -1.25
N PHE A 153 -0.73 -16.84 -0.86
CA PHE A 153 -1.50 -15.62 -0.60
C PHE A 153 -1.56 -15.40 0.92
N VAL A 154 -1.18 -14.22 1.35
CA VAL A 154 -1.10 -13.83 2.76
C VAL A 154 -2.11 -12.73 3.00
N GLU A 155 -3.09 -12.99 3.87
CA GLU A 155 -4.09 -12.00 4.25
C GLU A 155 -3.47 -10.85 5.05
N GLU A 156 -4.04 -9.67 4.91
CA GLU A 156 -3.63 -8.49 5.67
C GLU A 156 -3.71 -8.75 7.19
N GLY A 157 -2.66 -8.36 7.91
CA GLY A 157 -2.55 -8.57 9.35
C GLY A 157 -1.98 -9.93 9.77
N THR A 158 -1.63 -10.81 8.82
CA THR A 158 -0.92 -12.06 9.14
C THR A 158 0.50 -11.73 9.65
N PRO A 159 0.88 -12.19 10.84
CA PRO A 159 2.21 -11.90 11.38
C PRO A 159 3.29 -12.72 10.68
N GLY A 160 4.21 -12.02 9.99
CA GLY A 160 5.43 -12.59 9.42
C GLY A 160 5.23 -13.66 8.34
N PHE A 161 6.33 -14.05 7.69
CA PHE A 161 6.33 -15.04 6.60
C PHE A 161 7.10 -16.32 6.94
N HIS A 162 7.46 -16.50 8.21
CA HIS A 162 8.32 -17.59 8.67
C HIS A 162 7.82 -18.99 8.21
N ARG A 163 6.54 -19.30 8.41
CA ARG A 163 5.96 -20.60 8.00
C ARG A 163 6.01 -20.84 6.50
N HIS A 164 5.93 -19.80 5.69
CA HIS A 164 6.02 -19.90 4.24
C HIS A 164 7.44 -20.25 3.81
N TRP A 165 8.42 -19.63 4.45
CA TRP A 165 9.83 -19.96 4.27
C TRP A 165 10.16 -21.37 4.76
N GLU A 166 9.66 -21.81 5.91
CA GLU A 166 9.80 -23.18 6.38
C GLU A 166 9.27 -24.19 5.35
N SER A 167 8.08 -23.93 4.79
CA SER A 167 7.51 -24.81 3.76
C SER A 167 8.36 -24.85 2.50
N PHE A 168 8.89 -23.70 2.07
CA PHE A 168 9.77 -23.63 0.91
C PHE A 168 11.10 -24.36 1.15
N MET A 169 11.73 -24.18 2.29
CA MET A 169 13.01 -24.83 2.64
C MET A 169 12.94 -26.36 2.65
N GLN A 170 11.76 -26.95 2.89
CA GLN A 170 11.57 -28.40 2.84
C GLN A 170 11.62 -28.98 1.42
N VAL A 171 11.40 -28.17 0.39
CA VAL A 171 11.26 -28.62 -1.00
C VAL A 171 12.22 -27.93 -1.98
N GLN A 172 12.99 -26.96 -1.51
CA GLN A 172 13.85 -26.14 -2.35
C GLN A 172 14.83 -26.95 -3.22
N ASP A 173 15.33 -28.08 -2.71
CA ASP A 173 16.28 -28.95 -3.41
C ASP A 173 15.70 -29.56 -4.69
N ARG A 174 14.39 -29.53 -4.88
CA ARG A 174 13.70 -30.00 -6.08
C ARG A 174 13.65 -28.95 -7.20
N ILE A 175 14.05 -27.70 -6.94
CA ILE A 175 14.14 -26.67 -7.96
C ILE A 175 15.30 -26.99 -8.92
N ARG A 176 15.00 -26.97 -10.21
CA ARG A 176 15.94 -27.26 -11.30
C ARG A 176 16.62 -26.00 -11.81
N ALA A 177 17.82 -26.17 -12.37
CA ALA A 177 18.61 -25.12 -13.03
C ALA A 177 18.79 -23.86 -12.17
N ARG A 178 19.18 -24.07 -10.91
CA ARG A 178 19.49 -22.98 -9.96
C ARG A 178 20.75 -22.25 -10.40
N ILE A 179 20.67 -20.90 -10.45
CA ILE A 179 21.80 -20.06 -10.76
C ILE A 179 22.74 -19.98 -9.56
N GLN A 180 24.05 -20.10 -9.81
CA GLN A 180 25.07 -20.04 -8.78
C GLN A 180 25.80 -18.68 -8.78
N PRO A 181 26.16 -18.12 -7.62
CA PRO A 181 25.84 -18.60 -6.28
C PRO A 181 24.32 -18.52 -6.03
N GLU A 182 23.80 -19.43 -5.21
CA GLU A 182 22.37 -19.43 -4.90
C GLU A 182 21.94 -18.14 -4.22
N SER A 183 20.79 -17.63 -4.63
CA SER A 183 20.22 -16.42 -4.08
C SER A 183 18.76 -16.64 -3.76
N PHE A 184 18.47 -16.68 -2.47
CA PHE A 184 17.11 -16.80 -1.97
C PHE A 184 16.41 -15.46 -2.12
N CYS A 185 15.20 -15.49 -2.69
CA CYS A 185 14.41 -14.29 -2.94
C CYS A 185 12.99 -14.44 -2.41
N GLN A 186 12.46 -13.37 -1.84
CA GLN A 186 11.03 -13.22 -1.60
C GLN A 186 10.48 -12.14 -2.51
N LEU A 187 9.67 -12.51 -3.49
CA LEU A 187 8.89 -11.56 -4.27
C LEU A 187 7.58 -11.31 -3.54
N SER A 188 7.26 -10.06 -3.27
CA SER A 188 5.99 -9.62 -2.70
C SER A 188 5.22 -8.84 -3.75
N SER A 189 3.96 -9.23 -4.01
CA SER A 189 3.10 -8.61 -5.03
C SER A 189 1.73 -8.30 -4.44
N TRP A 190 1.27 -7.08 -4.64
CA TRP A 190 -0.03 -6.61 -4.14
C TRP A 190 -1.05 -6.55 -5.27
N PRO A 191 -2.31 -7.00 -5.03
CA PRO A 191 -3.37 -6.84 -6.00
C PRO A 191 -3.62 -5.36 -6.32
N GLU A 192 -3.84 -5.05 -7.59
CA GLU A 192 -4.23 -3.69 -8.01
C GLU A 192 -5.67 -3.35 -7.64
N THR A 193 -6.43 -4.34 -7.20
CA THR A 193 -7.83 -4.20 -6.78
C THR A 193 -7.95 -4.21 -5.26
N GLU A 194 -8.80 -3.34 -4.74
CA GLU A 194 -9.13 -3.29 -3.30
C GLU A 194 -10.02 -4.46 -2.84
N ALA A 195 -10.44 -5.34 -3.75
CA ALA A 195 -11.31 -6.47 -3.43
C ALA A 195 -10.59 -7.58 -2.63
N LEU A 196 -9.25 -7.66 -2.76
CA LEU A 196 -8.42 -8.63 -2.06
C LEU A 196 -7.52 -7.90 -1.07
N ALA A 197 -7.78 -8.08 0.22
CA ALA A 197 -6.94 -7.56 1.29
C ALA A 197 -5.83 -8.56 1.60
N GLY A 198 -4.62 -8.27 1.13
CA GLY A 198 -3.45 -9.14 1.31
C GLY A 198 -2.43 -8.99 0.20
N LEU A 199 -1.48 -9.89 0.17
CA LEU A 199 -0.42 -9.92 -0.85
C LEU A 199 -0.10 -11.37 -1.27
N ALA A 200 0.33 -11.55 -2.50
CA ALA A 200 0.96 -12.77 -2.94
C ALA A 200 2.45 -12.69 -2.66
N ILE A 201 3.02 -13.73 -2.04
CA ILE A 201 4.46 -13.89 -1.88
C ILE A 201 4.93 -15.12 -2.65
N LEU A 202 6.15 -15.04 -3.19
CA LEU A 202 6.87 -16.17 -3.74
C LEU A 202 8.19 -16.28 -2.99
N CYS A 203 8.37 -17.36 -2.23
CA CYS A 203 9.65 -17.72 -1.64
C CYS A 203 10.37 -18.63 -2.64
N GLY A 204 11.52 -18.23 -3.14
CA GLY A 204 12.15 -18.94 -4.25
C GLY A 204 13.63 -18.65 -4.43
N LEU A 205 14.16 -19.23 -5.50
CA LEU A 205 15.54 -19.12 -5.96
C LEU A 205 15.59 -18.60 -7.40
N ARG A 206 16.71 -17.98 -7.76
CA ARG A 206 16.99 -17.64 -9.16
C ARG A 206 17.27 -18.90 -9.96
N VAL A 207 16.66 -18.98 -11.14
CA VAL A 207 16.77 -20.11 -12.07
C VAL A 207 17.07 -19.64 -13.49
N GLU A 208 17.59 -20.54 -14.32
CA GLU A 208 17.78 -20.30 -15.76
C GLU A 208 16.42 -20.16 -16.46
N GLU A 209 16.38 -19.37 -17.54
CA GLU A 209 15.21 -19.18 -18.37
C GLU A 209 14.80 -20.48 -19.07
N GLY A 210 13.50 -20.68 -19.24
CA GLY A 210 12.93 -21.74 -20.09
C GLY A 210 13.01 -23.15 -19.50
N VAL A 211 13.50 -23.32 -18.28
CA VAL A 211 13.55 -24.65 -17.64
C VAL A 211 12.24 -24.94 -16.93
N GLU A 212 11.57 -26.02 -17.40
CA GLU A 212 10.33 -26.48 -16.79
C GLU A 212 10.57 -26.98 -15.36
N GLN A 213 9.84 -26.40 -14.42
CA GLN A 213 9.83 -26.79 -13.01
C GLN A 213 8.74 -27.85 -12.75
N GLU A 214 8.83 -28.53 -11.63
CA GLU A 214 7.75 -29.41 -11.17
C GLU A 214 6.46 -28.61 -10.91
N PRO A 215 5.26 -29.20 -11.09
CA PRO A 215 3.97 -28.49 -10.92
C PRO A 215 3.76 -27.87 -9.53
N LEU A 216 4.55 -28.26 -8.53
CA LEU A 216 4.55 -27.67 -7.19
C LEU A 216 5.04 -26.22 -7.21
N PHE A 217 5.94 -25.87 -8.11
CA PHE A 217 6.60 -24.57 -8.13
C PHE A 217 5.94 -23.60 -9.11
N THR A 218 5.90 -22.37 -8.68
CA THR A 218 5.51 -21.24 -9.52
C THR A 218 6.77 -20.56 -10.05
N THR A 219 6.81 -20.30 -11.35
CA THR A 219 7.87 -19.50 -11.98
C THR A 219 7.38 -18.06 -12.19
N ARG A 220 8.24 -17.08 -11.95
CA ARG A 220 8.00 -15.66 -12.22
C ARG A 220 9.19 -15.04 -12.90
N THR A 221 8.91 -14.26 -13.93
CA THR A 221 9.90 -13.39 -14.57
C THR A 221 9.87 -12.03 -13.88
N ILE A 222 11.02 -11.57 -13.42
CA ILE A 222 11.24 -10.24 -12.88
C ILE A 222 11.85 -9.40 -14.01
N PRO A 223 11.15 -8.39 -14.51
CA PRO A 223 11.61 -7.63 -15.67
C PRO A 223 12.86 -6.81 -15.35
N ALA A 224 13.65 -6.51 -16.38
CA ALA A 224 14.74 -5.56 -16.26
C ALA A 224 14.22 -4.21 -15.80
N ALA A 225 14.83 -3.65 -14.77
CA ALA A 225 14.40 -2.38 -14.19
C ALA A 225 15.54 -1.70 -13.40
N THR A 226 15.30 -0.45 -13.04
CA THR A 226 16.11 0.26 -12.05
C THR A 226 15.45 0.14 -10.69
N TYR A 227 16.27 -0.11 -9.67
CA TYR A 227 15.83 -0.33 -8.30
C TYR A 227 16.54 0.59 -7.33
N LEU A 228 15.88 0.96 -6.24
CA LEU A 228 16.55 1.35 -5.01
C LEU A 228 16.83 0.10 -4.20
N ARG A 229 18.12 -0.14 -3.92
CA ARG A 229 18.60 -1.22 -3.07
C ARG A 229 18.88 -0.70 -1.67
N PHE A 230 18.08 -1.17 -0.70
CA PHE A 230 18.31 -0.91 0.71
C PHE A 230 18.90 -2.16 1.37
N VAL A 231 19.89 -1.96 2.22
CA VAL A 231 20.47 -3.05 3.01
C VAL A 231 19.91 -2.97 4.42
N HIS A 232 19.22 -4.04 4.84
CA HIS A 232 18.72 -4.15 6.20
C HIS A 232 19.88 -4.46 7.16
N PRO A 233 20.10 -3.63 8.20
CA PRO A 233 21.31 -3.71 9.03
C PRO A 233 21.24 -4.75 10.14
N GLY A 234 20.14 -5.51 10.29
CA GLY A 234 19.89 -6.35 11.45
C GLY A 234 19.30 -7.71 11.14
N ASP A 235 18.73 -8.31 12.17
CA ASP A 235 17.97 -9.55 12.07
C ASP A 235 16.67 -9.31 11.29
N ILE A 236 16.28 -10.26 10.47
CA ILE A 236 15.05 -10.23 9.67
C ILE A 236 13.79 -9.92 10.48
N VAL A 237 13.80 -10.22 11.78
CA VAL A 237 12.70 -9.92 12.71
C VAL A 237 12.43 -8.41 12.80
N THR A 238 13.46 -7.58 12.59
CA THR A 238 13.36 -6.10 12.64
C THR A 238 13.21 -5.45 11.26
N ILE A 239 12.97 -6.22 10.22
CA ILE A 239 12.88 -5.71 8.84
C ILE A 239 11.79 -4.65 8.66
N HIS A 240 10.75 -4.68 9.50
CA HIS A 240 9.69 -3.69 9.49
C HIS A 240 10.20 -2.27 9.77
N ASP A 241 11.24 -2.10 10.59
CA ASP A 241 11.85 -0.80 10.88
C ASP A 241 12.50 -0.22 9.62
N THR A 242 13.15 -1.08 8.82
CA THR A 242 13.72 -0.68 7.53
C THR A 242 12.63 -0.29 6.54
N TYR A 243 11.52 -1.02 6.48
CA TYR A 243 10.38 -0.62 5.65
C TYR A 243 9.73 0.68 6.12
N GLU A 244 9.64 0.91 7.44
CA GLU A 244 9.18 2.19 7.98
C GLU A 244 10.09 3.34 7.52
N PHE A 245 11.42 3.18 7.63
CA PHE A 245 12.39 4.14 7.10
C PHE A 245 12.22 4.38 5.60
N ILE A 246 12.10 3.30 4.79
CA ILE A 246 11.92 3.40 3.33
C ILE A 246 10.73 4.32 3.00
N TYR A 247 9.58 4.07 3.57
CA TYR A 247 8.35 4.77 3.18
C TYR A 247 8.14 6.09 3.91
N ARG A 248 8.44 6.16 5.21
CA ARG A 248 8.21 7.36 6.01
C ARG A 248 9.28 8.43 5.82
N ASP A 249 10.53 8.00 5.73
CA ASP A 249 11.66 8.91 5.77
C ASP A 249 12.28 9.08 4.37
N TYR A 250 12.67 7.99 3.69
CA TYR A 250 13.37 8.09 2.42
C TYR A 250 12.43 8.47 1.25
N LEU A 251 11.44 7.65 0.92
CA LEU A 251 10.53 7.92 -0.21
C LEU A 251 9.70 9.19 0.00
N ALA A 252 9.34 9.50 1.24
CA ALA A 252 8.66 10.75 1.54
C ALA A 252 9.52 12.00 1.31
N SER A 253 10.86 11.89 1.45
CA SER A 253 11.80 13.01 1.31
C SER A 253 12.34 13.18 -0.12
N HIS A 254 12.21 12.16 -0.97
CA HIS A 254 12.79 12.13 -2.30
C HIS A 254 11.75 12.13 -3.40
N ASP A 255 12.09 12.64 -4.59
CA ASP A 255 11.23 12.55 -5.79
C ASP A 255 11.43 11.23 -6.50
N VAL A 256 11.02 10.16 -5.85
CA VAL A 256 11.10 8.78 -6.35
C VAL A 256 9.70 8.22 -6.50
N ARG A 257 9.42 7.58 -7.62
CA ARG A 257 8.13 6.92 -7.89
C ARG A 257 8.32 5.46 -8.20
N SER A 258 7.33 4.68 -7.80
CA SER A 258 7.18 3.30 -8.23
C SER A 258 5.75 3.09 -8.67
N ALA A 259 5.56 2.78 -9.95
CA ALA A 259 4.27 2.43 -10.53
C ALA A 259 3.96 0.93 -10.40
N THR A 260 4.93 0.12 -9.95
CA THR A 260 4.75 -1.32 -9.78
C THR A 260 4.03 -1.65 -8.49
N SER A 261 3.29 -2.75 -8.50
CA SER A 261 2.63 -3.31 -7.32
C SER A 261 3.40 -4.50 -6.74
N TRP A 262 4.72 -4.52 -6.90
CA TRP A 262 5.60 -5.55 -6.38
C TRP A 262 6.97 -5.01 -5.99
N GLU A 263 7.63 -5.73 -5.10
CA GLU A 263 9.02 -5.51 -4.65
C GLU A 263 9.62 -6.86 -4.28
N PHE A 264 10.94 -6.95 -4.15
CA PHE A 264 11.53 -8.20 -3.69
C PHE A 264 12.64 -7.99 -2.67
N GLN A 265 12.86 -9.01 -1.87
CA GLN A 265 13.97 -9.14 -0.94
C GLN A 265 14.91 -10.23 -1.45
N GLN A 266 16.20 -10.00 -1.27
CA GLN A 266 17.24 -10.98 -1.55
C GLN A 266 18.01 -11.24 -0.25
N TYR A 267 18.20 -12.51 0.06
CA TYR A 267 18.95 -12.96 1.22
C TYR A 267 20.32 -13.41 0.75
N THR A 268 21.36 -12.78 1.28
CA THR A 268 22.74 -13.10 0.89
C THR A 268 23.37 -14.10 1.83
N ASP A 269 24.39 -14.86 1.35
CA ASP A 269 25.17 -15.79 2.16
C ASP A 269 25.88 -15.11 3.36
N ALA A 270 26.09 -13.81 3.27
CA ALA A 270 26.65 -12.99 4.35
C ALA A 270 25.63 -12.68 5.47
N GLY A 271 24.38 -13.18 5.36
CA GLY A 271 23.33 -12.96 6.33
C GLY A 271 22.65 -11.58 6.22
N ALA A 272 22.99 -10.77 5.22
CA ALA A 272 22.31 -9.51 4.97
C ALA A 272 21.02 -9.71 4.17
N THR A 273 19.98 -8.93 4.50
CA THR A 273 18.76 -8.85 3.70
C THR A 273 18.79 -7.57 2.88
N GLU A 274 18.70 -7.71 1.58
CA GLU A 274 18.60 -6.59 0.64
C GLU A 274 17.17 -6.44 0.15
N ILE A 275 16.66 -5.20 0.14
CA ILE A 275 15.30 -4.86 -0.29
C ILE A 275 15.41 -4.05 -1.57
N PHE A 276 14.72 -4.51 -2.63
CA PHE A 276 14.72 -3.90 -3.95
C PHE A 276 13.34 -3.32 -4.26
N ILE A 277 13.28 -2.00 -4.34
CA ILE A 277 12.07 -1.25 -4.73
C ILE A 277 12.24 -0.80 -6.18
N PRO A 278 11.44 -1.31 -7.13
CA PRO A 278 11.52 -0.85 -8.51
C PRO A 278 11.09 0.62 -8.61
N ILE A 279 11.83 1.40 -9.39
CA ILE A 279 11.59 2.84 -9.54
C ILE A 279 11.46 3.23 -11.01
N ASP A 280 10.64 4.26 -11.25
CA ASP A 280 10.55 4.91 -12.55
C ASP A 280 11.68 5.93 -12.67
N VAL A 281 12.67 5.64 -13.52
CA VAL A 281 13.70 6.62 -13.86
C VAL A 281 13.08 7.61 -14.84
N ARG A 282 12.87 8.84 -14.43
CA ARG A 282 12.52 9.91 -15.37
C ARG A 282 13.76 10.29 -16.17
N THR A 283 13.73 10.00 -17.44
CA THR A 283 14.60 10.62 -18.44
C THR A 283 14.29 12.11 -18.59
#